data_ce8c9e8d3f3d2d62dfa6ca7092425086
#
_entry.id   ce8c9e8d3f3d2d62dfa6ca7092425086
#
_cell.length_a   1.000
_cell.length_b   1.000
_cell.length_c   1.000
_cell.angle_alpha   90.00
_cell.angle_beta   90.00
_cell.angle_gamma   90.00
#
_symmetry.space_group_name_H-M   'P 1'
#
loop_
_entity.id
_entity.type
_entity.pdbx_description
1 polymer ?
#
loop_
_entity_poly.entity_id
_entity_poly.type
_entity_poly.pdbx_seq_one_letter_code
_entity_poly.pdbx_strand_id
1 'polypeptide(L)'
;MARKAKEFKLSEEQQKLAADNINLARREAWKLQRTTDIDYNTLEGAALEGLCKAAYRYDPTSGFKFSSLAVPTIRGELLHWIRDKTYAMRLTHKMREKWIKGRKLMYKGATDLEIAKELEIEISEWQEIKSVCSGPPLE
;
A
#
# COMPACT_ATOMS: atom_id res chain seq x y z
N MET A 1 17.41 8.98 12.72
CA MET A 1 17.60 10.10 11.78
C MET A 1 16.68 9.93 10.57
N ALA A 2 15.82 10.89 10.37
CA ALA A 2 15.00 10.91 9.17
C ALA A 2 15.92 11.15 7.96
N ARG A 3 15.92 10.24 6.99
CA ARG A 3 16.57 10.50 5.72
C ARG A 3 15.84 11.66 5.05
N LYS A 4 16.57 12.72 4.72
CA LYS A 4 16.01 13.78 3.89
C LYS A 4 15.47 13.15 2.60
N ALA A 5 14.20 13.38 2.31
CA ALA A 5 13.63 12.99 1.03
C ALA A 5 14.48 13.62 -0.08
N LYS A 6 15.01 12.81 -0.97
CA LYS A 6 15.71 13.34 -2.14
C LYS A 6 14.68 14.07 -2.98
N GLU A 7 14.85 15.36 -3.14
CA GLU A 7 14.05 16.12 -4.10
C GLU A 7 14.44 15.69 -5.51
N PHE A 8 13.49 15.04 -6.19
CA PHE A 8 13.66 14.68 -7.58
C PHE A 8 13.16 15.85 -8.44
N LYS A 9 14.09 16.55 -9.07
CA LYS A 9 13.73 17.52 -10.10
C LYS A 9 13.72 16.81 -11.44
N LEU A 10 12.53 16.68 -12.03
CA LEU A 10 12.37 16.09 -13.34
C LEU A 10 12.63 17.15 -14.40
N SER A 11 13.37 16.78 -15.45
CA SER A 11 13.47 17.61 -16.65
C SER A 11 12.11 17.67 -17.37
N GLU A 12 11.96 18.60 -18.33
CA GLU A 12 10.73 18.68 -19.12
C GLU A 12 10.41 17.38 -19.86
N GLU A 13 11.43 16.73 -20.39
CA GLU A 13 11.28 15.43 -21.06
C GLU A 13 10.83 14.34 -20.11
N GLN A 14 11.39 14.32 -18.89
CA GLN A 14 11.01 13.37 -17.86
C GLN A 14 9.59 13.63 -17.35
N GLN A 15 9.19 14.89 -17.21
CA GLN A 15 7.83 15.26 -16.84
C GLN A 15 6.82 14.81 -17.90
N LYS A 16 7.15 15.00 -19.19
CA LYS A 16 6.33 14.54 -20.29
C LYS A 16 6.22 13.03 -20.31
N LEU A 17 7.32 12.33 -20.10
CA LEU A 17 7.35 10.88 -20.03
C LEU A 17 6.42 10.35 -18.91
N ALA A 18 6.48 10.96 -17.73
CA ALA A 18 5.59 10.60 -16.63
C ALA A 18 4.13 10.90 -16.97
N ALA A 19 3.83 12.08 -17.52
CA ALA A 19 2.47 12.46 -17.88
C ALA A 19 1.87 11.55 -18.94
N ASP A 20 2.65 11.18 -19.96
CA ASP A 20 2.20 10.29 -21.04
C ASP A 20 1.92 8.87 -20.53
N ASN A 21 2.48 8.47 -19.39
CA ASN A 21 2.35 7.14 -18.82
C ASN A 21 1.60 7.12 -17.49
N ILE A 22 0.83 8.15 -17.19
CA ILE A 22 0.10 8.27 -15.93
C ILE A 22 -0.85 7.09 -15.69
N ASN A 23 -1.37 6.49 -16.75
CA ASN A 23 -2.29 5.37 -16.66
C ASN A 23 -1.63 4.10 -16.09
N LEU A 24 -0.31 3.97 -16.22
CA LEU A 24 0.41 2.86 -15.57
C LEU A 24 0.29 2.94 -14.05
N ALA A 25 0.46 4.15 -13.50
CA ALA A 25 0.33 4.39 -12.06
C ALA A 25 -1.10 4.16 -11.59
N ARG A 26 -2.07 4.70 -12.31
CA ARG A 26 -3.49 4.54 -12.00
C ARG A 26 -3.92 3.09 -12.01
N ARG A 27 -3.47 2.33 -12.98
CA ARG A 27 -3.78 0.90 -13.09
C ARG A 27 -3.24 0.11 -11.91
N GLU A 28 -2.00 0.35 -11.50
CA GLU A 28 -1.40 -0.34 -10.36
C GLU A 28 -2.07 0.04 -9.03
N ALA A 29 -2.41 1.31 -8.85
CA ALA A 29 -3.18 1.76 -7.69
C ALA A 29 -4.56 1.11 -7.64
N TRP A 30 -5.24 1.02 -8.76
CA TRP A 30 -6.55 0.37 -8.87
C TRP A 30 -6.49 -1.11 -8.51
N LYS A 31 -5.48 -1.82 -9.01
CA LYS A 31 -5.29 -3.24 -8.68
C LYS A 31 -5.10 -3.44 -7.18
N LEU A 32 -4.32 -2.57 -6.55
CA LEU A 32 -4.05 -2.68 -5.12
C LEU A 32 -5.26 -2.31 -4.27
N GLN A 33 -6.05 -1.35 -4.68
CA GLN A 33 -7.30 -1.00 -4.02
C GLN A 33 -8.25 -2.20 -3.92
N ARG A 34 -8.28 -3.04 -4.95
CA ARG A 34 -9.15 -4.21 -4.97
C ARG A 34 -8.75 -5.29 -3.96
N THR A 35 -7.48 -5.32 -3.57
CA THR A 35 -6.93 -6.32 -2.65
C THR A 35 -6.66 -5.78 -1.25
N THR A 36 -6.75 -4.46 -1.07
CA THR A 36 -6.55 -3.79 0.21
C THR A 36 -7.75 -2.92 0.52
N ASP A 37 -7.93 -2.55 1.79
CA ASP A 37 -8.99 -1.63 2.21
C ASP A 37 -8.53 -0.16 2.15
N ILE A 38 -7.45 0.11 1.46
CA ILE A 38 -6.87 1.46 1.37
C ILE A 38 -7.56 2.23 0.26
N ASP A 39 -7.87 3.51 0.52
CA ASP A 39 -8.51 4.38 -0.44
C ASP A 39 -7.67 4.58 -1.70
N TYR A 40 -8.34 4.57 -2.86
CA TYR A 40 -7.70 4.75 -4.17
C TYR A 40 -6.88 6.05 -4.25
N ASN A 41 -7.44 7.16 -3.77
CA ASN A 41 -6.75 8.46 -3.85
C ASN A 41 -5.41 8.43 -3.09
N THR A 42 -5.37 7.74 -1.99
CA THR A 42 -4.14 7.56 -1.21
C THR A 42 -3.12 6.72 -1.97
N LEU A 43 -3.56 5.62 -2.57
CA LEU A 43 -2.71 4.74 -3.37
C LEU A 43 -2.24 5.44 -4.65
N GLU A 44 -3.09 6.25 -5.28
CA GLU A 44 -2.72 7.02 -6.47
C GLU A 44 -1.54 7.94 -6.19
N GLY A 45 -1.52 8.64 -5.06
CA GLY A 45 -0.40 9.48 -4.66
C GLY A 45 0.92 8.73 -4.61
N ALA A 46 0.93 7.57 -3.96
CA ALA A 46 2.13 6.71 -3.89
C ALA A 46 2.53 6.15 -5.26
N ALA A 47 1.55 5.79 -6.08
CA ALA A 47 1.79 5.28 -7.43
C ALA A 47 2.40 6.36 -8.32
N LEU A 48 1.91 7.59 -8.24
CA LEU A 48 2.46 8.72 -9.00
C LEU A 48 3.89 9.05 -8.57
N GLU A 49 4.19 8.95 -7.29
CA GLU A 49 5.56 9.09 -6.80
C GLU A 49 6.48 8.03 -7.41
N GLY A 50 6.04 6.78 -7.48
CA GLY A 50 6.77 5.70 -8.13
C GLY A 50 6.97 5.94 -9.62
N LEU A 51 5.95 6.47 -10.30
CA LEU A 51 6.04 6.84 -11.71
C LEU A 51 7.10 7.92 -11.95
N CYS A 52 7.12 8.95 -11.12
CA CYS A 52 8.11 10.03 -11.22
C CYS A 52 9.53 9.51 -10.97
N LYS A 53 9.72 8.62 -10.00
CA LYS A 53 11.02 7.98 -9.75
C LYS A 53 11.48 7.16 -10.96
N ALA A 54 10.57 6.43 -11.60
CA ALA A 54 10.87 5.67 -12.80
C ALA A 54 11.26 6.58 -13.96
N ALA A 55 10.53 7.67 -14.17
CA ALA A 55 10.84 8.65 -15.20
C ALA A 55 12.21 9.29 -15.00
N TYR A 56 12.58 9.57 -13.76
CA TYR A 56 13.89 10.12 -13.42
C TYR A 56 15.02 9.14 -13.75
N ARG A 57 14.82 7.85 -13.52
CA ARG A 57 15.85 6.81 -13.70
C ARG A 57 15.90 6.23 -15.10
N TYR A 58 14.87 6.46 -15.90
CA TYR A 58 14.78 5.85 -17.23
C TYR A 58 15.83 6.37 -18.17
N ASP A 59 16.55 5.45 -18.83
CA ASP A 59 17.50 5.74 -19.88
C ASP A 59 16.90 5.32 -21.22
N PRO A 60 16.52 6.29 -22.10
CA PRO A 60 15.96 5.98 -23.41
C PRO A 60 16.89 5.18 -24.31
N THR A 61 18.20 5.22 -24.06
CA THR A 61 19.20 4.52 -24.87
C THR A 61 19.38 3.06 -24.46
N SER A 62 18.75 2.62 -23.36
CA SER A 62 18.93 1.27 -22.82
C SER A 62 18.29 0.17 -23.68
N GLY A 63 17.40 0.53 -24.61
CA GLY A 63 16.67 -0.44 -25.42
C GLY A 63 15.45 -1.07 -24.77
N PHE A 64 15.21 -0.81 -23.48
CA PHE A 64 14.05 -1.30 -22.76
C PHE A 64 12.89 -0.31 -22.83
N LYS A 65 11.67 -0.83 -22.81
CA LYS A 65 10.47 0.01 -22.75
C LYS A 65 10.36 0.65 -21.37
N PHE A 66 9.86 1.89 -21.32
CA PHE A 66 9.63 2.60 -20.07
C PHE A 66 8.74 1.79 -19.10
N SER A 67 7.68 1.15 -19.63
CA SER A 67 6.78 0.34 -18.80
C SER A 67 7.49 -0.80 -18.07
N SER A 68 8.54 -1.37 -18.66
CA SER A 68 9.31 -2.45 -18.02
C SER A 68 10.04 -1.99 -16.76
N LEU A 69 10.44 -0.71 -16.70
CA LEU A 69 11.02 -0.10 -15.50
C LEU A 69 9.91 0.46 -14.58
N ALA A 70 8.92 1.12 -15.17
CA ALA A 70 7.91 1.87 -14.42
C ALA A 70 7.01 0.95 -13.58
N VAL A 71 6.51 -0.14 -14.15
CA VAL A 71 5.57 -1.01 -13.44
C VAL A 71 6.17 -1.61 -12.15
N PRO A 72 7.37 -2.23 -12.18
CA PRO A 72 7.99 -2.71 -10.95
C PRO A 72 8.30 -1.60 -9.94
N THR A 73 8.71 -0.43 -10.44
CA THR A 73 9.03 0.73 -9.58
C THR A 73 7.79 1.25 -8.88
N ILE A 74 6.68 1.38 -9.61
CA ILE A 74 5.39 1.80 -9.06
C ILE A 74 4.89 0.80 -8.01
N ARG A 75 4.93 -0.50 -8.32
CA ARG A 75 4.54 -1.56 -7.38
C ARG A 75 5.40 -1.53 -6.12
N GLY A 76 6.70 -1.39 -6.27
CA GLY A 76 7.63 -1.30 -5.15
C GLY A 76 7.32 -0.11 -4.25
N GLU A 77 7.04 1.05 -4.83
CA GLU A 77 6.69 2.25 -4.08
C GLU A 77 5.35 2.10 -3.35
N LEU A 78 4.36 1.51 -3.99
CA LEU A 78 3.06 1.23 -3.37
C LEU A 78 3.20 0.28 -2.18
N LEU A 79 3.94 -0.82 -2.35
CA LEU A 79 4.14 -1.80 -1.28
C LEU A 79 4.95 -1.20 -0.13
N HIS A 80 5.96 -0.39 -0.45
CA HIS A 80 6.77 0.30 0.55
C HIS A 80 5.92 1.28 1.36
N TRP A 81 5.08 2.06 0.68
CA TRP A 81 4.17 3.00 1.32
C TRP A 81 3.18 2.27 2.25
N ILE A 82 2.57 1.19 1.77
CA ILE A 82 1.64 0.38 2.57
C ILE A 82 2.33 -0.18 3.80
N ARG A 83 3.53 -0.72 3.64
CA ARG A 83 4.32 -1.26 4.73
C ARG A 83 4.61 -0.20 5.79
N ASP A 84 5.10 0.96 5.37
CA ASP A 84 5.47 2.03 6.29
C ASP A 84 4.27 2.59 7.04
N LYS A 85 3.14 2.80 6.35
CA LYS A 85 1.91 3.29 6.98
C LYS A 85 1.29 2.26 7.91
N THR A 86 1.31 0.99 7.52
CA THR A 86 0.81 -0.11 8.35
C THR A 86 1.71 -0.31 9.58
N TYR A 87 3.02 -0.20 9.43
CA TYR A 87 3.96 -0.31 10.54
C TYR A 87 3.90 0.89 11.49
N ALA A 88 3.51 2.06 11.02
CA ALA A 88 3.29 3.21 11.90
C ALA A 88 2.22 2.92 12.96
N MET A 89 1.32 1.98 12.69
CA MET A 89 0.30 1.50 13.61
C MET A 89 0.76 0.27 14.43
N ARG A 90 2.00 -0.15 14.31
CA ARG A 90 2.59 -1.30 14.99
C ARG A 90 1.83 -2.62 14.74
N LEU A 91 1.28 -2.77 13.55
CA LEU A 91 0.62 -4.02 13.18
C LEU A 91 1.67 -5.08 12.90
N THR A 92 1.80 -6.04 13.80
CA THR A 92 2.62 -7.21 13.55
C THR A 92 1.95 -8.09 12.50
N HIS A 93 2.76 -8.89 11.81
CA HIS A 93 2.25 -9.87 10.85
C HIS A 93 1.20 -10.80 11.48
N LYS A 94 1.45 -11.22 12.73
CA LYS A 94 0.52 -12.07 13.47
C LYS A 94 -0.83 -11.40 13.75
N MET A 95 -0.81 -10.11 14.11
CA MET A 95 -2.05 -9.34 14.31
C MET A 95 -2.86 -9.25 13.04
N ARG A 96 -2.19 -8.99 11.92
CA ARG A 96 -2.84 -8.89 10.61
C ARG A 96 -3.47 -10.22 10.20
N GLU A 97 -2.78 -11.34 10.38
CA GLU A 97 -3.34 -12.67 10.11
C GLU A 97 -4.58 -12.96 10.95
N LYS A 98 -4.51 -12.67 12.24
CA LYS A 98 -5.65 -12.84 13.16
C LYS A 98 -6.82 -11.95 12.77
N TRP A 99 -6.54 -10.72 12.36
CA TRP A 99 -7.57 -9.79 11.88
C TRP A 99 -8.27 -10.31 10.61
N ILE A 100 -7.52 -10.80 9.63
CA ILE A 100 -8.10 -11.35 8.40
C ILE A 100 -9.03 -12.52 8.69
N LYS A 101 -8.59 -13.45 9.53
CA LYS A 101 -9.40 -14.60 9.95
C LYS A 101 -10.63 -14.17 10.75
N GLY A 102 -10.44 -13.30 11.72
CA GLY A 102 -11.51 -12.82 12.60
C GLY A 102 -12.54 -11.99 11.85
N ARG A 103 -12.11 -11.17 10.89
CA ARG A 103 -13.01 -10.37 10.05
C ARG A 103 -13.96 -11.25 9.22
N LYS A 104 -13.44 -12.34 8.68
CA LYS A 104 -14.28 -13.30 7.95
C LYS A 104 -15.36 -13.92 8.84
N LEU A 105 -15.01 -14.28 10.07
CA LEU A 105 -15.95 -14.80 11.04
C LEU A 105 -16.98 -13.74 11.46
N MET A 106 -16.54 -12.49 11.61
CA MET A 106 -17.40 -11.37 11.93
C MET A 106 -18.47 -11.14 10.86
N TYR A 107 -18.11 -11.22 9.59
CA TYR A 107 -19.05 -11.11 8.47
C TYR A 107 -20.05 -12.27 8.42
N LYS A 108 -19.71 -13.42 9.00
CA LYS A 108 -20.62 -14.56 9.13
C LYS A 108 -21.53 -14.44 10.35
N GLY A 109 -21.45 -13.35 11.11
CA GLY A 109 -22.29 -13.11 12.28
C GLY A 109 -21.74 -13.64 13.59
N ALA A 110 -20.49 -14.07 13.66
CA ALA A 110 -19.88 -14.55 14.89
C ALA A 110 -19.67 -13.41 15.90
N THR A 111 -19.89 -13.70 17.18
CA THR A 111 -19.63 -12.76 18.26
C THR A 111 -18.12 -12.66 18.56
N ASP A 112 -17.71 -11.59 19.25
CA ASP A 112 -16.29 -11.42 19.64
C ASP A 112 -15.77 -12.59 20.45
N LEU A 113 -16.61 -13.15 21.33
CA LEU A 113 -16.23 -14.32 22.13
C LEU A 113 -16.02 -15.56 21.26
N GLU A 114 -16.88 -15.78 20.29
CA GLU A 114 -16.76 -16.89 19.34
C GLU A 114 -15.52 -16.76 18.47
N ILE A 115 -15.22 -15.54 18.01
CA ILE A 115 -14.02 -15.26 17.21
C ILE A 115 -12.76 -15.51 18.02
N ALA A 116 -12.70 -14.99 19.24
CA ALA A 116 -11.55 -15.20 20.13
C ALA A 116 -11.29 -16.68 20.40
N LYS A 117 -12.36 -17.44 20.62
CA LYS A 117 -12.29 -18.88 20.83
C LYS A 117 -11.78 -19.62 19.60
N GLU A 118 -12.27 -19.26 18.43
CA GLU A 118 -11.88 -19.88 17.15
C GLU A 118 -10.41 -19.58 16.82
N LEU A 119 -9.94 -18.37 17.12
CA LEU A 119 -8.56 -17.95 16.89
C LEU A 119 -7.60 -18.42 18.01
N GLU A 120 -8.12 -19.06 19.06
CA GLU A 120 -7.34 -19.51 20.23
C GLU A 120 -6.59 -18.36 20.93
N ILE A 121 -7.24 -17.20 21.04
CA ILE A 121 -6.73 -16.01 21.71
C ILE A 121 -7.72 -15.55 22.78
N GLU A 122 -7.25 -14.66 23.67
CA GLU A 122 -8.12 -14.04 24.65
C GLU A 122 -9.01 -12.99 24.00
N ILE A 123 -10.21 -12.79 24.52
CA ILE A 123 -11.15 -11.79 24.02
C ILE A 123 -10.56 -10.37 24.07
N SER A 124 -9.76 -10.05 25.08
CA SER A 124 -9.08 -8.77 25.19
C SER A 124 -8.10 -8.55 24.04
N GLU A 125 -7.39 -9.59 23.65
CA GLU A 125 -6.47 -9.53 22.49
C GLU A 125 -7.25 -9.32 21.19
N TRP A 126 -8.35 -10.00 20.99
CA TRP A 126 -9.20 -9.82 19.82
C TRP A 126 -9.78 -8.39 19.75
N GLN A 127 -10.25 -7.87 20.88
CA GLN A 127 -10.79 -6.51 20.94
C GLN A 127 -9.73 -5.46 20.61
N GLU A 128 -8.49 -5.67 21.05
CA GLU A 128 -7.37 -4.80 20.71
C GLU A 128 -7.07 -4.84 19.21
N ILE A 129 -6.99 -6.03 18.62
CA ILE A 129 -6.78 -6.22 17.18
C ILE A 129 -7.89 -5.53 16.38
N LYS A 130 -9.13 -5.74 16.77
CA LYS A 130 -10.31 -5.12 16.15
C LYS A 130 -10.23 -3.59 16.21
N SER A 131 -9.87 -3.03 17.35
CA SER A 131 -9.74 -1.58 17.53
C SER A 131 -8.66 -1.00 16.64
N VAL A 132 -7.50 -1.64 16.56
CA VAL A 132 -6.35 -1.16 15.78
C VAL A 132 -6.59 -1.32 14.28
N CYS A 133 -7.11 -2.46 13.85
CA CYS A 133 -7.26 -2.79 12.43
C CYS A 133 -8.51 -2.21 11.78
N SER A 134 -9.59 -2.01 12.56
CA SER A 134 -10.85 -1.45 12.07
C SER A 134 -10.98 0.05 12.32
N GLY A 135 -10.01 0.65 12.98
CA GLY A 135 -10.00 2.08 13.24
C GLY A 135 -9.92 2.90 11.96
N PRO A 136 -10.32 4.19 12.01
CA PRO A 136 -10.19 5.05 10.83
C PRO A 136 -8.73 5.13 10.40
N PRO A 137 -8.46 5.23 9.08
CA PRO A 137 -7.09 5.40 8.60
C PRO A 137 -6.48 6.65 9.23
N LEU A 138 -5.26 6.53 9.72
CA LEU A 138 -4.52 7.67 10.23
C LEU A 138 -4.19 8.60 9.06
N GLU A 139 -4.71 9.80 9.14
CA GLU A 139 -4.34 10.85 8.20
C GLU A 139 -2.89 11.27 8.38
#